data_66b36bdad254510cfb28f90584b953e0
#
_entry.id   66b36bdad254510cfb28f90584b953e0
#
_cell.length_a   1.000
_cell.length_b   1.000
_cell.length_c   1.000
_cell.angle_alpha   90.00
_cell.angle_beta   90.00
_cell.angle_gamma   90.00
#
_symmetry.space_group_name_H-M   'P 1'
#
loop_
_entity.id
_entity.type
_entity.pdbx_description
1 polymer ?
#
loop_
_entity_poly.entity_id
_entity_poly.type
_entity_poly.pdbx_seq_one_letter_code
_entity_poly.pdbx_strand_id
1 'polypeptide(L)'
;MSTSVLRSRPEVSATTPSIPASWAPLGGAAWVGGCTIFVLLVTMPEIGLHALWNVLVPAAPAILVFAPGLWRNVCPLGTTSRIAGRARARFAGTKGTRLPRHAQEWMAVGAVVLFFALVPLRHALFDLDARASAALLALAVLAAVALAWRFEAKSGWCNALCPVHPVELLYGSDPLKTVTNTSCASCTRCVELCPDSVPGSYALAGRRRSPRRIAGILFAGALPGFVTAWFRVPDSRGFESLGQLAGLYAIPLAGGIASLLLFVALRRGLGRSRERALTRFFALAAVTLYYAHRLPALFGAGVIPGDGMLFDLTGRMPHELFTALTLLPVVVFGTWYVAVNGQRRSWSRRPPMESMKHQESMNHRRLFAGYETRELFGTEEA
;
A
#
# COMPACT_ATOMS: atom_id res chain seq x y z
N MET A 1 13.46 -10.04 53.15
CA MET A 1 13.27 -11.25 52.34
C MET A 1 12.12 -11.00 51.39
N SER A 2 12.41 -10.63 50.17
CA SER A 2 11.40 -10.36 49.14
C SER A 2 11.81 -11.14 47.89
N THR A 3 11.14 -12.25 47.66
CA THR A 3 11.35 -13.14 46.51
C THR A 3 10.68 -12.55 45.28
N SER A 4 11.50 -12.10 44.33
CA SER A 4 11.07 -11.68 43.00
C SER A 4 10.60 -12.89 42.20
N VAL A 5 9.30 -12.94 41.91
CA VAL A 5 8.70 -13.90 41.00
C VAL A 5 9.08 -13.48 39.56
N LEU A 6 10.08 -14.16 39.03
CA LEU A 6 10.37 -14.14 37.59
C LEU A 6 9.21 -14.79 36.84
N ARG A 7 8.35 -13.98 36.24
CA ARG A 7 7.35 -14.46 35.29
C ARG A 7 8.07 -15.05 34.09
N SER A 8 8.00 -16.36 33.96
CA SER A 8 8.41 -17.12 32.78
C SER A 8 7.68 -16.58 31.55
N ARG A 9 8.43 -16.07 30.54
CA ARG A 9 7.91 -15.76 29.24
C ARG A 9 7.38 -17.06 28.61
N PRO A 10 6.17 -17.03 27.98
CA PRO A 10 5.68 -18.21 27.27
C PRO A 10 6.66 -18.54 26.14
N GLU A 11 7.18 -19.75 26.16
CA GLU A 11 7.92 -20.33 25.04
C GLU A 11 7.03 -20.38 23.83
N VAL A 12 7.33 -19.54 22.86
CA VAL A 12 6.72 -19.59 21.53
C VAL A 12 7.29 -20.81 20.85
N SER A 13 6.52 -21.88 20.82
CA SER A 13 6.81 -23.10 20.06
C SER A 13 7.25 -22.75 18.64
N ALA A 14 8.53 -22.97 18.37
CA ALA A 14 9.18 -22.65 17.10
C ALA A 14 8.93 -23.78 16.10
N THR A 15 7.70 -23.91 15.61
CA THR A 15 7.49 -24.61 14.35
C THR A 15 7.93 -23.68 13.23
N THR A 16 9.07 -24.00 12.64
CA THR A 16 9.66 -23.30 11.49
C THR A 16 8.69 -23.36 10.32
N PRO A 17 8.00 -22.29 9.94
CA PRO A 17 7.29 -22.32 8.66
C PRO A 17 8.34 -22.15 7.58
N SER A 18 8.72 -23.25 6.93
CA SER A 18 9.38 -23.20 5.63
C SER A 18 8.59 -22.24 4.71
N ILE A 19 9.31 -21.40 3.97
CA ILE A 19 8.67 -20.62 2.89
C ILE A 19 7.99 -21.65 2.00
N PRO A 20 6.66 -21.61 1.81
CA PRO A 20 6.03 -22.56 0.91
C PRO A 20 6.73 -22.48 -0.43
N ALA A 21 7.18 -23.62 -0.95
CA ALA A 21 7.89 -23.70 -2.24
C ALA A 21 7.11 -23.05 -3.39
N SER A 22 5.77 -22.93 -3.21
CA SER A 22 4.83 -22.27 -4.12
C SER A 22 5.00 -20.75 -4.28
N TRP A 23 5.64 -20.03 -3.35
CA TRP A 23 5.70 -18.56 -3.41
C TRP A 23 6.72 -18.02 -4.42
N ALA A 24 7.83 -18.73 -4.64
CA ALA A 24 8.82 -18.31 -5.63
C ALA A 24 8.28 -18.35 -7.06
N PRO A 25 7.64 -19.45 -7.52
CA PRO A 25 7.01 -19.51 -8.83
C PRO A 25 5.83 -18.52 -8.95
N LEU A 26 5.01 -18.33 -7.91
CA LEU A 26 3.92 -17.37 -7.95
C LEU A 26 4.41 -15.92 -8.13
N GLY A 27 5.47 -15.53 -7.42
CA GLY A 27 6.10 -14.22 -7.60
C GLY A 27 6.74 -14.05 -8.98
N GLY A 28 7.30 -15.11 -9.54
CA GLY A 28 7.81 -15.15 -10.92
C GLY A 28 6.69 -15.02 -11.93
N ALA A 29 5.61 -15.79 -11.81
CA ALA A 29 4.44 -15.72 -12.67
C ALA A 29 3.79 -14.35 -12.66
N ALA A 30 3.61 -13.74 -11.48
CA ALA A 30 3.07 -12.39 -11.35
C ALA A 30 3.99 -11.32 -11.97
N TRP A 31 5.32 -11.52 -11.92
CA TRP A 31 6.27 -10.62 -12.59
C TRP A 31 6.18 -10.75 -14.12
N VAL A 32 6.12 -11.99 -14.64
CA VAL A 32 5.87 -12.24 -16.06
C VAL A 32 4.54 -11.61 -16.49
N GLY A 33 3.45 -11.78 -15.69
CA GLY A 33 2.17 -11.13 -15.95
C GLY A 33 2.28 -9.60 -16.03
N GLY A 34 3.07 -8.98 -15.14
CA GLY A 34 3.35 -7.54 -15.20
C GLY A 34 4.11 -7.13 -16.47
N CYS A 35 5.10 -7.92 -16.90
CA CYS A 35 5.80 -7.72 -18.18
C CYS A 35 4.85 -7.89 -19.36
N THR A 36 3.98 -8.90 -19.33
CA THR A 36 2.96 -9.12 -20.36
C THR A 36 2.02 -7.93 -20.49
N ILE A 37 1.52 -7.37 -19.37
CA ILE A 37 0.68 -6.17 -19.40
C ILE A 37 1.43 -5.00 -20.06
N PHE A 38 2.73 -4.81 -19.75
CA PHE A 38 3.53 -3.78 -20.37
C PHE A 38 3.65 -3.98 -21.89
N VAL A 39 3.90 -5.21 -22.34
CA VAL A 39 3.94 -5.55 -23.77
C VAL A 39 2.57 -5.31 -24.42
N LEU A 40 1.48 -5.72 -23.79
CA LEU A 40 0.12 -5.50 -24.29
C LEU A 40 -0.20 -4.01 -24.44
N LEU A 41 0.21 -3.14 -23.51
CA LEU A 41 0.03 -1.69 -23.63
C LEU A 41 0.70 -1.11 -24.88
N VAL A 42 1.81 -1.72 -25.34
CA VAL A 42 2.53 -1.27 -26.55
C VAL A 42 1.97 -1.90 -27.82
N THR A 43 1.62 -3.19 -27.80
CA THR A 43 1.26 -3.97 -28.98
C THR A 43 -0.24 -4.12 -29.20
N MET A 44 -1.03 -4.16 -28.12
CA MET A 44 -2.49 -4.34 -28.10
C MET A 44 -3.11 -3.36 -27.11
N PRO A 45 -3.15 -2.05 -27.43
CA PRO A 45 -3.47 -0.95 -26.50
C PRO A 45 -4.73 -1.15 -25.66
N GLU A 46 -5.83 -1.55 -26.28
CA GLU A 46 -7.12 -1.74 -25.58
C GLU A 46 -7.05 -2.86 -24.55
N ILE A 47 -6.48 -4.01 -24.94
CA ILE A 47 -6.32 -5.16 -24.04
C ILE A 47 -5.38 -4.78 -22.88
N GLY A 48 -4.28 -4.08 -23.18
CA GLY A 48 -3.33 -3.60 -22.18
C GLY A 48 -3.96 -2.65 -21.17
N LEU A 49 -4.76 -1.69 -21.63
CA LEU A 49 -5.50 -0.75 -20.77
C LEU A 49 -6.49 -1.50 -19.86
N HIS A 50 -7.30 -2.40 -20.42
CA HIS A 50 -8.24 -3.19 -19.63
C HIS A 50 -7.53 -4.08 -18.60
N ALA A 51 -6.44 -4.77 -19.00
CA ALA A 51 -5.68 -5.62 -18.10
C ALA A 51 -5.08 -4.81 -16.93
N LEU A 52 -4.56 -3.62 -17.19
CA LEU A 52 -3.97 -2.75 -16.16
C LEU A 52 -5.03 -2.09 -15.29
N TRP A 53 -5.93 -1.29 -15.89
CA TRP A 53 -6.80 -0.38 -15.15
C TRP A 53 -8.12 -0.99 -14.73
N ASN A 54 -8.61 -2.00 -15.44
CA ASN A 54 -9.90 -2.63 -15.14
C ASN A 54 -9.75 -3.95 -14.38
N VAL A 55 -8.55 -4.60 -14.41
CA VAL A 55 -8.31 -5.87 -13.71
C VAL A 55 -7.25 -5.70 -12.61
N LEU A 56 -6.00 -5.37 -12.94
CA LEU A 56 -4.90 -5.39 -11.98
C LEU A 56 -5.06 -4.31 -10.90
N VAL A 57 -5.35 -3.08 -11.30
CA VAL A 57 -5.48 -1.96 -10.35
C VAL A 57 -6.68 -2.15 -9.41
N PRO A 58 -7.89 -2.54 -9.86
CA PRO A 58 -8.97 -2.84 -8.95
C PRO A 58 -8.73 -4.06 -8.04
N ALA A 59 -7.97 -5.05 -8.48
CA ALA A 59 -7.65 -6.20 -7.63
C ALA A 59 -6.74 -5.83 -6.44
N ALA A 60 -5.88 -4.82 -6.59
CA ALA A 60 -4.90 -4.46 -5.57
C ALA A 60 -5.51 -4.08 -4.20
N PRO A 61 -6.50 -3.17 -4.10
CA PRO A 61 -7.10 -2.82 -2.81
C PRO A 61 -7.73 -4.01 -2.09
N ALA A 62 -8.41 -4.91 -2.80
CA ALA A 62 -8.97 -6.12 -2.19
C ALA A 62 -7.88 -7.02 -1.60
N ILE A 63 -6.81 -7.28 -2.36
CA ILE A 63 -5.68 -8.07 -1.87
C ILE A 63 -5.04 -7.41 -0.65
N LEU A 64 -4.90 -6.09 -0.64
CA LEU A 64 -4.32 -5.33 0.46
C LEU A 64 -5.17 -5.37 1.73
N VAL A 65 -6.49 -5.37 1.60
CA VAL A 65 -7.42 -5.51 2.74
C VAL A 65 -7.29 -6.89 3.39
N PHE A 66 -7.29 -7.94 2.60
CA PHE A 66 -7.31 -9.31 3.15
C PHE A 66 -5.92 -9.82 3.52
N ALA A 67 -4.92 -9.60 2.69
CA ALA A 67 -3.58 -10.13 2.86
C ALA A 67 -2.51 -9.23 2.23
N PRO A 68 -2.14 -8.09 2.85
CA PRO A 68 -1.13 -7.19 2.30
C PRO A 68 0.22 -7.88 2.05
N GLY A 69 0.57 -8.88 2.86
CA GLY A 69 1.76 -9.70 2.66
C GLY A 69 1.73 -10.51 1.37
N LEU A 70 0.54 -10.89 0.87
CA LEU A 70 0.38 -11.52 -0.44
C LEU A 70 0.78 -10.55 -1.56
N TRP A 71 0.19 -9.35 -1.56
CA TRP A 71 0.55 -8.29 -2.51
C TRP A 71 2.06 -8.04 -2.55
N ARG A 72 2.68 -7.91 -1.39
CA ARG A 72 4.12 -7.66 -1.26
C ARG A 72 5.00 -8.80 -1.80
N ASN A 73 4.50 -10.00 -1.88
CA ASN A 73 5.18 -11.15 -2.47
C ASN A 73 5.02 -11.22 -3.98
N VAL A 74 3.86 -10.81 -4.52
CA VAL A 74 3.54 -10.96 -5.95
C VAL A 74 3.67 -9.65 -6.74
N CYS A 75 3.83 -8.49 -6.11
CA CYS A 75 3.93 -7.21 -6.80
C CYS A 75 5.08 -7.21 -7.84
N PRO A 76 4.81 -6.95 -9.13
CA PRO A 76 5.83 -6.93 -10.18
C PRO A 76 6.96 -5.92 -9.92
N LEU A 77 6.61 -4.69 -9.49
CA LEU A 77 7.59 -3.66 -9.15
C LEU A 77 8.45 -4.04 -7.93
N GLY A 78 7.84 -4.70 -6.93
CA GLY A 78 8.57 -5.24 -5.79
C GLY A 78 9.53 -6.35 -6.19
N THR A 79 9.16 -7.18 -7.16
CA THR A 79 10.04 -8.21 -7.73
C THR A 79 11.17 -7.59 -8.53
N THR A 80 10.90 -6.59 -9.37
CA THR A 80 11.91 -5.82 -10.10
C THR A 80 12.94 -5.19 -9.16
N SER A 81 12.49 -4.54 -8.08
CA SER A 81 13.39 -3.99 -7.06
C SER A 81 14.31 -5.06 -6.44
N ARG A 82 13.78 -6.27 -6.19
CA ARG A 82 14.58 -7.39 -5.66
C ARG A 82 15.61 -7.90 -6.66
N ILE A 83 15.23 -7.98 -7.95
CA ILE A 83 16.15 -8.36 -9.04
C ILE A 83 17.28 -7.34 -9.13
N ALA A 84 16.97 -6.04 -9.17
CA ALA A 84 17.96 -4.97 -9.23
C ALA A 84 18.91 -4.98 -8.02
N GLY A 85 18.39 -5.18 -6.79
CA GLY A 85 19.20 -5.29 -5.59
C GLY A 85 20.14 -6.51 -5.59
N ARG A 86 19.68 -7.65 -6.13
CA ARG A 86 20.52 -8.86 -6.32
C ARG A 86 21.57 -8.65 -7.39
N ALA A 87 21.21 -8.04 -8.52
CA ALA A 87 22.13 -7.69 -9.58
C ALA A 87 23.26 -6.80 -9.06
N ARG A 88 22.93 -5.74 -8.32
CA ARG A 88 23.94 -4.89 -7.66
C ARG A 88 24.87 -5.69 -6.75
N ALA A 89 24.33 -6.54 -5.88
CA ALA A 89 25.15 -7.34 -4.97
C ALA A 89 26.11 -8.26 -5.74
N ARG A 90 25.68 -8.79 -6.88
CA ARG A 90 26.48 -9.67 -7.73
C ARG A 90 27.55 -8.92 -8.55
N PHE A 91 27.18 -7.79 -9.17
CA PHE A 91 28.07 -7.08 -10.09
C PHE A 91 28.95 -6.01 -9.43
N ALA A 92 28.42 -5.33 -8.41
CA ALA A 92 29.15 -4.28 -7.70
C ALA A 92 29.74 -4.75 -6.34
N GLY A 93 29.50 -6.00 -5.93
CA GLY A 93 30.01 -6.54 -4.66
C GLY A 93 29.48 -5.83 -3.40
N THR A 94 28.55 -4.86 -3.55
CA THR A 94 28.10 -3.99 -2.47
C THR A 94 26.65 -4.25 -2.10
N LYS A 95 26.36 -4.14 -0.80
CA LYS A 95 24.97 -4.10 -0.31
C LYS A 95 24.47 -2.65 -0.36
N GLY A 96 23.17 -2.45 -0.67
CA GLY A 96 22.57 -1.11 -0.65
C GLY A 96 22.70 -0.45 0.71
N THR A 97 22.80 0.87 0.68
CA THR A 97 22.75 1.67 1.90
C THR A 97 21.32 1.71 2.43
N ARG A 98 21.18 1.83 3.74
CA ARG A 98 19.86 2.04 4.34
C ARG A 98 19.38 3.44 4.04
N LEU A 99 18.11 3.58 3.64
CA LEU A 99 17.50 4.89 3.48
C LEU A 99 17.42 5.60 4.86
N PRO A 100 17.94 6.82 5.02
CA PRO A 100 17.83 7.56 6.26
C PRO A 100 16.35 7.76 6.66
N ARG A 101 16.04 7.65 7.96
CA ARG A 101 14.67 7.75 8.47
C ARG A 101 13.98 9.05 8.03
N HIS A 102 14.66 10.18 8.12
CA HIS A 102 14.13 11.47 7.69
C HIS A 102 13.74 11.47 6.20
N ALA A 103 14.61 10.93 5.33
CA ALA A 103 14.30 10.81 3.91
C ALA A 103 13.09 9.88 3.67
N GLN A 104 13.02 8.76 4.38
CA GLN A 104 11.88 7.83 4.30
C GLN A 104 10.56 8.50 4.72
N GLU A 105 10.57 9.34 5.75
CA GLU A 105 9.38 10.06 6.20
C GLU A 105 8.88 11.07 5.15
N TRP A 106 9.78 11.81 4.49
CA TRP A 106 9.43 12.74 3.41
C TRP A 106 9.03 12.01 2.11
N MET A 107 9.68 10.92 1.79
CA MET A 107 9.27 10.09 0.64
C MET A 107 7.87 9.49 0.85
N ALA A 108 7.46 9.21 2.08
CA ALA A 108 6.09 8.82 2.38
C ALA A 108 5.08 9.95 2.09
N VAL A 109 5.45 11.22 2.34
CA VAL A 109 4.65 12.37 1.88
C VAL A 109 4.60 12.40 0.35
N GLY A 110 5.74 12.22 -0.31
CA GLY A 110 5.82 12.13 -1.78
C GLY A 110 4.93 11.03 -2.35
N ALA A 111 4.85 9.87 -1.70
CA ALA A 111 3.96 8.77 -2.11
C ALA A 111 2.47 9.17 -2.05
N VAL A 112 2.06 9.90 -1.01
CA VAL A 112 0.68 10.43 -0.89
C VAL A 112 0.40 11.48 -1.96
N VAL A 113 1.34 12.39 -2.19
CA VAL A 113 1.23 13.40 -3.26
C VAL A 113 1.13 12.73 -4.63
N LEU A 114 1.99 11.75 -4.92
CA LEU A 114 1.94 11.00 -6.17
C LEU A 114 0.60 10.27 -6.35
N PHE A 115 0.05 9.69 -5.29
CA PHE A 115 -1.27 9.04 -5.36
C PHE A 115 -2.35 10.04 -5.78
N PHE A 116 -2.48 11.17 -5.08
CA PHE A 116 -3.49 12.18 -5.39
C PHE A 116 -3.23 12.93 -6.69
N ALA A 117 -2.00 12.94 -7.19
CA ALA A 117 -1.66 13.51 -8.50
C ALA A 117 -1.97 12.54 -9.64
N LEU A 118 -1.62 11.26 -9.51
CA LEU A 118 -1.75 10.29 -10.60
C LEU A 118 -3.18 9.76 -10.79
N VAL A 119 -3.95 9.61 -9.70
CA VAL A 119 -5.29 9.02 -9.79
C VAL A 119 -6.27 9.88 -10.60
N PRO A 120 -6.35 11.22 -10.46
CA PRO A 120 -7.22 12.02 -11.33
C PRO A 120 -6.79 12.00 -12.79
N LEU A 121 -5.49 11.93 -13.09
CA LEU A 121 -4.97 11.85 -14.47
C LEU A 121 -5.42 10.60 -15.23
N ARG A 122 -5.97 9.60 -14.55
CA ARG A 122 -6.53 8.42 -15.21
C ARG A 122 -7.63 8.82 -16.18
N HIS A 123 -8.58 9.66 -15.78
CA HIS A 123 -9.73 10.09 -16.59
C HIS A 123 -9.34 10.85 -17.87
N ALA A 124 -8.17 11.50 -17.90
CA ALA A 124 -7.78 12.30 -19.04
C ALA A 124 -6.59 11.72 -19.84
N LEU A 125 -5.85 10.78 -19.24
CA LEU A 125 -4.61 10.30 -19.84
C LEU A 125 -4.45 8.79 -19.74
N PHE A 126 -4.39 8.24 -18.51
CA PHE A 126 -3.91 6.88 -18.35
C PHE A 126 -4.95 5.80 -18.70
N ASP A 127 -6.24 6.05 -18.54
CA ASP A 127 -7.29 5.10 -18.92
C ASP A 127 -7.57 5.13 -20.44
N LEU A 128 -7.14 6.20 -21.13
CA LEU A 128 -7.44 6.48 -22.53
C LEU A 128 -6.26 6.33 -23.48
N ASP A 129 -5.02 6.46 -22.96
CA ASP A 129 -3.79 6.34 -23.75
C ASP A 129 -2.88 5.29 -23.18
N ALA A 130 -2.75 4.17 -23.92
CA ALA A 130 -1.89 3.06 -23.54
C ALA A 130 -0.40 3.42 -23.55
N ARG A 131 0.02 4.36 -24.40
CA ARG A 131 1.42 4.82 -24.44
C ARG A 131 1.75 5.62 -23.19
N ALA A 132 0.84 6.47 -22.74
CA ALA A 132 0.99 7.19 -21.47
C ALA A 132 1.03 6.23 -20.28
N SER A 133 0.18 5.20 -20.26
CA SER A 133 0.20 4.15 -19.24
C SER A 133 1.49 3.33 -19.28
N ALA A 134 2.00 2.97 -20.46
CA ALA A 134 3.27 2.30 -20.62
C ALA A 134 4.44 3.17 -20.13
N ALA A 135 4.44 4.47 -20.46
CA ALA A 135 5.43 5.43 -19.98
C ALA A 135 5.40 5.56 -18.44
N LEU A 136 4.22 5.64 -17.83
CA LEU A 136 4.07 5.66 -16.37
C LEU A 136 4.66 4.40 -15.73
N LEU A 137 4.37 3.22 -16.27
CA LEU A 137 4.94 1.95 -15.77
C LEU A 137 6.45 1.92 -15.96
N ALA A 138 6.97 2.36 -17.12
CA ALA A 138 8.42 2.43 -17.37
C ALA A 138 9.11 3.35 -16.37
N LEU A 139 8.56 4.53 -16.09
CA LEU A 139 9.08 5.46 -15.08
C LEU A 139 9.05 4.84 -13.67
N ALA A 140 7.99 4.13 -13.32
CA ALA A 140 7.89 3.43 -12.03
C ALA A 140 8.93 2.30 -11.93
N VAL A 141 9.19 1.54 -13.01
CA VAL A 141 10.24 0.52 -13.09
C VAL A 141 11.62 1.16 -12.94
N LEU A 142 11.91 2.23 -13.68
CA LEU A 142 13.18 2.95 -13.60
C LEU A 142 13.44 3.49 -12.19
N ALA A 143 12.43 4.11 -11.57
CA ALA A 143 12.53 4.60 -10.20
C ALA A 143 12.75 3.45 -9.20
N ALA A 144 12.04 2.32 -9.36
CA ALA A 144 12.20 1.14 -8.52
C ALA A 144 13.60 0.52 -8.66
N VAL A 145 14.15 0.45 -9.87
CA VAL A 145 15.52 -0.03 -10.14
C VAL A 145 16.55 0.93 -9.56
N ALA A 146 16.45 2.22 -9.84
CA ALA A 146 17.39 3.23 -9.37
C ALA A 146 17.46 3.28 -7.83
N LEU A 147 16.29 3.27 -7.17
CA LEU A 147 16.23 3.25 -5.72
C LEU A 147 16.72 1.94 -5.12
N ALA A 148 16.49 0.79 -5.77
CA ALA A 148 17.01 -0.50 -5.35
C ALA A 148 18.52 -0.64 -5.60
N TRP A 149 19.05 0.08 -6.60
CA TRP A 149 20.49 0.14 -6.86
C TRP A 149 21.23 0.97 -5.80
N ARG A 150 20.63 2.05 -5.32
CA ARG A 150 21.23 2.93 -4.30
C ARG A 150 20.98 2.46 -2.89
N PHE A 151 19.76 2.00 -2.60
CA PHE A 151 19.30 1.62 -1.28
C PHE A 151 19.01 0.11 -1.19
N GLU A 152 18.69 -0.38 0.00
CA GLU A 152 18.18 -1.75 0.16
C GLU A 152 16.90 -1.94 -0.65
N ALA A 153 16.74 -3.10 -1.29
CA ALA A 153 15.75 -3.37 -2.32
C ALA A 153 14.31 -2.91 -2.01
N LYS A 154 13.86 -3.03 -0.75
CA LYS A 154 12.51 -2.60 -0.37
C LYS A 154 12.44 -1.23 0.28
N SER A 155 13.56 -0.68 0.76
CA SER A 155 13.53 0.56 1.57
C SER A 155 13.25 1.80 0.73
N GLY A 156 13.77 1.88 -0.49
CA GLY A 156 13.68 3.06 -1.32
C GLY A 156 12.33 3.19 -2.03
N TRP A 157 11.93 2.18 -2.82
CA TRP A 157 10.68 2.24 -3.56
C TRP A 157 9.48 1.77 -2.72
N CYS A 158 9.44 0.47 -2.38
CA CYS A 158 8.24 -0.14 -1.80
C CYS A 158 7.82 0.43 -0.43
N ASN A 159 8.79 0.85 0.40
CA ASN A 159 8.52 1.35 1.76
C ASN A 159 8.57 2.87 1.87
N ALA A 160 8.76 3.58 0.76
CA ALA A 160 8.92 5.02 0.80
C ALA A 160 8.12 5.74 -0.30
N LEU A 161 8.52 5.63 -1.58
CA LEU A 161 7.99 6.48 -2.64
C LEU A 161 6.81 5.86 -3.42
N CYS A 162 6.59 4.55 -3.31
CA CYS A 162 5.51 3.87 -4.04
C CYS A 162 4.14 4.46 -3.69
N PRO A 163 3.34 4.91 -4.67
CA PRO A 163 2.02 5.50 -4.40
C PRO A 163 1.00 4.48 -3.85
N VAL A 164 1.27 3.17 -3.97
CA VAL A 164 0.47 2.11 -3.35
C VAL A 164 0.81 1.94 -1.86
N HIS A 165 2.00 2.39 -1.41
CA HIS A 165 2.42 2.21 -0.02
C HIS A 165 1.50 2.86 1.03
N PRO A 166 0.93 4.07 0.84
CA PRO A 166 -0.09 4.62 1.75
C PRO A 166 -1.34 3.74 1.85
N VAL A 167 -1.76 3.10 0.74
CA VAL A 167 -2.88 2.15 0.71
C VAL A 167 -2.53 0.89 1.51
N GLU A 168 -1.31 0.34 1.34
CA GLU A 168 -0.80 -0.78 2.13
C GLU A 168 -0.80 -0.47 3.63
N LEU A 169 -0.33 0.71 4.02
CA LEU A 169 -0.30 1.13 5.43
C LEU A 169 -1.70 1.29 6.01
N LEU A 170 -2.65 1.75 5.21
CA LEU A 170 -4.03 1.96 5.65
C LEU A 170 -4.73 0.62 5.91
N TYR A 171 -4.71 -0.29 4.95
CA TYR A 171 -5.39 -1.60 5.05
C TYR A 171 -4.57 -2.65 5.80
N GLY A 172 -3.25 -2.58 5.68
CA GLY A 172 -2.32 -3.48 6.39
C GLY A 172 -2.25 -3.26 7.90
N SER A 173 -2.93 -2.25 8.42
CA SER A 173 -2.98 -1.98 9.87
C SER A 173 -3.56 -3.16 10.66
N ASP A 174 -4.49 -3.88 10.09
CA ASP A 174 -5.17 -5.02 10.69
C ASP A 174 -5.46 -6.09 9.61
N PRO A 175 -4.45 -6.81 9.10
CA PRO A 175 -4.65 -7.79 8.04
C PRO A 175 -5.46 -8.99 8.53
N LEU A 176 -6.36 -9.51 7.68
CA LEU A 176 -7.09 -10.73 7.98
C LEU A 176 -6.15 -11.93 8.03
N LYS A 177 -5.19 -11.99 7.12
CA LYS A 177 -4.24 -13.09 7.00
C LYS A 177 -2.79 -12.59 6.98
N THR A 178 -1.96 -13.20 7.81
CA THR A 178 -0.50 -13.04 7.79
C THR A 178 0.12 -14.13 6.92
N VAL A 179 0.95 -13.75 5.94
CA VAL A 179 1.64 -14.69 5.05
C VAL A 179 3.15 -14.58 5.22
N THR A 180 3.90 -15.59 4.83
CA THR A 180 5.35 -15.57 4.88
C THR A 180 5.91 -14.64 3.81
N ASN A 181 6.87 -13.78 4.16
CA ASN A 181 7.50 -12.88 3.20
C ASN A 181 8.72 -13.57 2.56
N THR A 182 8.65 -13.80 1.25
CA THR A 182 9.72 -14.44 0.49
C THR A 182 11.02 -13.64 0.46
N SER A 183 10.96 -12.33 0.71
CA SER A 183 12.14 -11.46 0.72
C SER A 183 12.91 -11.52 2.03
N CYS A 184 12.33 -12.06 3.10
CA CYS A 184 13.02 -12.18 4.39
C CYS A 184 14.22 -13.13 4.32
N ALA A 185 14.20 -14.12 3.44
CA ALA A 185 15.33 -15.04 3.25
C ALA A 185 16.59 -14.35 2.69
N SER A 186 16.43 -13.30 1.92
CA SER A 186 17.53 -12.51 1.33
C SER A 186 17.77 -11.17 2.06
N CYS A 187 16.87 -10.78 2.97
CA CYS A 187 16.95 -9.54 3.74
C CYS A 187 17.39 -9.88 5.17
N THR A 188 18.66 -9.70 5.46
CA THR A 188 19.27 -9.97 6.78
C THR A 188 19.03 -8.88 7.82
N ARG A 189 18.38 -7.77 7.42
CA ARG A 189 18.16 -6.61 8.28
C ARG A 189 16.68 -6.46 8.62
N CYS A 190 16.25 -7.12 9.69
CA CYS A 190 14.99 -6.78 10.36
C CYS A 190 15.15 -5.42 11.02
N VAL A 191 14.91 -4.39 10.25
CA VAL A 191 14.96 -3.03 10.73
C VAL A 191 13.75 -2.81 11.63
N GLU A 192 13.90 -2.03 12.69
CA GLU A 192 12.85 -1.61 13.63
C GLU A 192 11.56 -1.12 12.93
N LEU A 193 11.65 -0.71 11.69
CA LEU A 193 10.57 -0.15 10.89
C LEU A 193 10.27 -0.95 9.62
N CYS A 194 10.60 -2.24 9.55
CA CYS A 194 10.11 -3.04 8.43
C CYS A 194 8.58 -3.17 8.55
N PRO A 195 7.79 -2.52 7.69
CA PRO A 195 6.33 -2.54 7.80
C PRO A 195 5.77 -3.95 7.68
N ASP A 196 6.50 -4.84 6.99
CA ASP A 196 6.09 -6.22 6.76
C ASP A 196 6.12 -7.06 8.04
N SER A 197 7.01 -6.75 8.99
CA SER A 197 7.25 -7.60 10.16
C SER A 197 6.94 -6.95 11.51
N VAL A 198 6.60 -5.67 11.53
CA VAL A 198 6.28 -4.94 12.78
C VAL A 198 4.77 -4.98 13.04
N PRO A 199 4.31 -5.66 14.10
CA PRO A 199 2.91 -5.61 14.50
C PRO A 199 2.53 -4.18 14.86
N GLY A 200 1.45 -3.68 14.28
CA GLY A 200 0.96 -2.34 14.57
C GLY A 200 1.56 -1.21 13.73
N SER A 201 2.34 -1.54 12.69
CA SER A 201 2.62 -0.55 11.63
C SER A 201 1.30 -0.16 10.98
N TYR A 202 0.88 1.08 11.12
CA TYR A 202 -0.36 1.59 10.54
C TYR A 202 -0.17 3.01 9.99
N ALA A 203 -1.15 3.50 9.24
CA ALA A 203 -1.05 4.75 8.51
C ALA A 203 -0.62 5.95 9.38
N LEU A 204 -1.15 6.04 10.60
CA LEU A 204 -0.86 7.14 11.53
C LEU A 204 0.28 6.82 12.52
N ALA A 205 1.06 5.77 12.30
CA ALA A 205 2.21 5.47 13.16
C ALA A 205 3.30 6.54 13.00
N GLY A 206 3.95 6.90 14.11
CA GLY A 206 5.04 7.87 14.12
C GLY A 206 4.91 8.92 15.20
N ARG A 207 5.94 9.78 15.33
CA ARG A 207 5.93 10.91 16.25
C ARG A 207 4.83 11.91 15.89
N ARG A 208 4.33 12.67 16.86
CA ARG A 208 3.15 13.56 16.72
C ARG A 208 3.22 14.51 15.53
N ARG A 209 4.40 15.03 15.18
CA ARG A 209 4.64 15.98 14.09
C ARG A 209 5.50 15.41 12.96
N SER A 210 5.69 14.09 12.90
CA SER A 210 6.50 13.52 11.82
C SER A 210 5.80 13.65 10.48
N PRO A 211 6.54 13.91 9.38
CA PRO A 211 5.99 13.98 8.03
C PRO A 211 5.17 12.74 7.65
N ARG A 212 5.66 11.55 8.02
CA ARG A 212 4.95 10.27 7.80
C ARG A 212 3.57 10.24 8.46
N ARG A 213 3.45 10.73 9.71
CA ARG A 213 2.16 10.75 10.41
C ARG A 213 1.20 11.76 9.78
N ILE A 214 1.70 12.91 9.34
CA ILE A 214 0.91 13.91 8.62
C ILE A 214 0.39 13.31 7.32
N ALA A 215 1.27 12.68 6.52
CA ALA A 215 0.90 11.99 5.30
C ALA A 215 -0.20 10.93 5.56
N GLY A 216 -0.07 10.13 6.63
CA GLY A 216 -1.08 9.14 7.02
C GLY A 216 -2.43 9.75 7.38
N ILE A 217 -2.45 10.88 8.10
CA ILE A 217 -3.69 11.62 8.44
C ILE A 217 -4.34 12.15 7.16
N LEU A 218 -3.56 12.78 6.29
CA LEU A 218 -4.04 13.31 5.02
C LEU A 218 -4.63 12.19 4.17
N PHE A 219 -3.90 11.09 4.03
CA PHE A 219 -4.35 9.97 3.21
C PHE A 219 -5.59 9.29 3.77
N ALA A 220 -5.57 8.86 5.03
CA ALA A 220 -6.69 8.15 5.65
C ALA A 220 -7.96 9.01 5.72
N GLY A 221 -7.81 10.30 6.04
CA GLY A 221 -8.95 11.21 6.14
C GLY A 221 -9.52 11.62 4.79
N ALA A 222 -8.68 11.84 3.78
CA ALA A 222 -9.15 12.31 2.47
C ALA A 222 -9.73 11.18 1.60
N LEU A 223 -9.25 9.95 1.74
CA LEU A 223 -9.49 8.89 0.79
C LEU A 223 -10.98 8.58 0.51
N PRO A 224 -11.89 8.46 1.50
CA PRO A 224 -13.30 8.14 1.22
C PRO A 224 -13.98 9.17 0.32
N GLY A 225 -13.84 10.46 0.66
CA GLY A 225 -14.44 11.54 -0.11
C GLY A 225 -13.78 11.74 -1.48
N PHE A 226 -12.45 11.59 -1.54
CA PHE A 226 -11.69 11.62 -2.79
C PHE A 226 -12.16 10.54 -3.76
N VAL A 227 -12.26 9.29 -3.32
CA VAL A 227 -12.70 8.18 -4.15
C VAL A 227 -14.13 8.39 -4.65
N THR A 228 -15.06 8.79 -3.77
CA THR A 228 -16.46 9.02 -4.15
C THR A 228 -16.60 10.15 -5.17
N ALA A 229 -15.82 11.20 -5.02
CA ALA A 229 -15.85 12.36 -5.93
C ALA A 229 -15.13 12.03 -7.25
N TRP A 230 -14.09 11.20 -7.22
CA TRP A 230 -13.36 10.75 -8.40
C TRP A 230 -14.27 10.02 -9.41
N PHE A 231 -15.17 9.14 -8.95
CA PHE A 231 -16.13 8.46 -9.82
C PHE A 231 -17.19 9.40 -10.45
N ARG A 232 -17.22 10.68 -10.11
CA ARG A 232 -18.11 11.69 -10.70
C ARG A 232 -17.43 12.54 -11.77
N VAL A 233 -16.17 12.28 -12.07
CA VAL A 233 -15.41 12.94 -13.12
C VAL A 233 -15.48 12.07 -14.36
N PRO A 234 -15.98 12.58 -15.50
CA PRO A 234 -16.06 11.81 -16.73
C PRO A 234 -14.68 11.61 -17.37
N ASP A 235 -14.53 10.51 -18.08
CA ASP A 235 -13.37 10.28 -18.93
C ASP A 235 -13.38 11.31 -20.08
N SER A 236 -12.29 12.04 -20.25
CA SER A 236 -12.14 13.08 -21.28
C SER A 236 -10.81 12.92 -21.99
N ARG A 237 -10.82 12.84 -23.33
CA ARG A 237 -9.58 12.71 -24.11
C ARG A 237 -8.81 14.03 -24.10
N GLY A 238 -7.63 13.99 -23.49
CA GLY A 238 -6.65 15.08 -23.55
C GLY A 238 -6.96 16.28 -22.65
N PHE A 239 -6.06 17.24 -22.70
CA PHE A 239 -6.17 18.52 -21.99
C PHE A 239 -6.34 19.64 -23.04
N GLU A 240 -7.56 19.96 -23.39
CA GLU A 240 -7.82 21.05 -24.34
C GLU A 240 -7.71 22.43 -23.68
N SER A 241 -7.85 22.48 -22.32
CA SER A 241 -7.76 23.73 -21.58
C SER A 241 -7.31 23.53 -20.12
N LEU A 242 -6.75 24.59 -19.53
CA LEU A 242 -6.46 24.63 -18.09
C LEU A 242 -7.71 24.47 -17.23
N GLY A 243 -8.89 24.87 -17.75
CA GLY A 243 -10.17 24.70 -17.07
C GLY A 243 -10.56 23.23 -16.93
N GLN A 244 -10.35 22.42 -17.97
CA GLN A 244 -10.57 20.96 -17.91
C GLN A 244 -9.62 20.28 -16.91
N LEU A 245 -8.35 20.65 -16.94
CA LEU A 245 -7.38 20.15 -15.97
C LEU A 245 -7.77 20.54 -14.53
N ALA A 246 -8.20 21.79 -14.33
CA ALA A 246 -8.68 22.24 -13.02
C ALA A 246 -9.90 21.45 -12.55
N GLY A 247 -10.88 21.17 -13.43
CA GLY A 247 -12.06 20.36 -13.12
C GLY A 247 -11.71 18.92 -12.75
N LEU A 248 -10.75 18.32 -13.46
CA LEU A 248 -10.25 16.97 -13.19
C LEU A 248 -9.74 16.79 -11.76
N TYR A 249 -9.10 17.82 -11.21
CA TYR A 249 -8.55 17.80 -9.85
C TYR A 249 -9.50 18.39 -8.81
N ALA A 250 -10.25 19.44 -9.16
CA ALA A 250 -11.07 20.20 -8.21
C ALA A 250 -12.12 19.31 -7.52
N ILE A 251 -12.84 18.51 -8.30
CA ILE A 251 -13.92 17.65 -7.79
C ILE A 251 -13.38 16.58 -6.82
N PRO A 252 -12.40 15.73 -7.19
CA PRO A 252 -11.84 14.73 -6.29
C PRO A 252 -11.17 15.34 -5.05
N LEU A 253 -10.44 16.46 -5.23
CA LEU A 253 -9.76 17.12 -4.11
C LEU A 253 -10.77 17.79 -3.16
N ALA A 254 -11.83 18.40 -3.66
CA ALA A 254 -12.88 18.95 -2.82
C ALA A 254 -13.56 17.87 -1.98
N GLY A 255 -13.91 16.73 -2.58
CA GLY A 255 -14.42 15.57 -1.85
C GLY A 255 -13.42 15.07 -0.81
N GLY A 256 -12.14 14.97 -1.17
CA GLY A 256 -11.07 14.59 -0.26
C GLY A 256 -10.90 15.57 0.90
N ILE A 257 -10.92 16.87 0.65
CA ILE A 257 -10.83 17.91 1.69
C ILE A 257 -12.02 17.83 2.64
N ALA A 258 -13.25 17.71 2.12
CA ALA A 258 -14.43 17.59 2.95
C ALA A 258 -14.36 16.37 3.90
N SER A 259 -13.95 15.21 3.36
CA SER A 259 -13.75 14.00 4.15
C SER A 259 -12.61 14.15 5.18
N LEU A 260 -11.51 14.79 4.80
CA LEU A 260 -10.39 15.07 5.70
C LEU A 260 -10.80 15.99 6.86
N LEU A 261 -11.57 17.04 6.60
CA LEU A 261 -12.09 17.94 7.62
C LEU A 261 -12.97 17.19 8.61
N LEU A 262 -13.86 16.32 8.11
CA LEU A 262 -14.68 15.43 8.93
C LEU A 262 -13.81 14.50 9.79
N PHE A 263 -12.80 13.85 9.18
CA PHE A 263 -11.87 12.99 9.91
C PHE A 263 -11.15 13.74 11.04
N VAL A 264 -10.65 14.94 10.76
CA VAL A 264 -9.93 15.77 11.75
C VAL A 264 -10.87 16.23 12.87
N ALA A 265 -12.10 16.62 12.55
CA ALA A 265 -13.12 17.01 13.53
C ALA A 265 -13.47 15.84 14.46
N LEU A 266 -13.80 14.67 13.89
CA LEU A 266 -14.09 13.46 14.66
C LEU A 266 -12.90 13.01 15.52
N ARG A 267 -11.69 13.08 14.97
CA ARG A 267 -10.46 12.75 15.69
C ARG A 267 -10.21 13.66 16.89
N ARG A 268 -10.54 14.97 16.78
CA ARG A 268 -10.46 15.91 17.90
C ARG A 268 -11.49 15.59 18.98
N GLY A 269 -12.73 15.29 18.58
CA GLY A 269 -13.83 14.97 19.50
C GLY A 269 -13.66 13.62 20.20
N LEU A 270 -13.23 12.57 19.48
CA LEU A 270 -13.10 11.21 20.02
C LEU A 270 -11.82 10.98 20.82
N GLY A 271 -10.82 11.85 20.66
CA GLY A 271 -9.53 11.72 21.32
C GLY A 271 -8.63 10.63 20.75
N ARG A 272 -7.42 10.51 21.32
CA ARG A 272 -6.36 9.60 20.80
C ARG A 272 -6.66 8.11 21.00
N SER A 273 -7.39 7.76 22.04
CA SER A 273 -7.74 6.36 22.33
C SER A 273 -8.55 5.72 21.22
N ARG A 274 -9.38 6.49 20.53
CA ARG A 274 -10.23 6.03 19.42
C ARG A 274 -9.67 6.31 18.03
N GLU A 275 -8.49 6.94 17.92
CA GLU A 275 -7.87 7.31 16.63
C GLU A 275 -7.73 6.10 15.69
N ARG A 276 -7.34 4.94 16.21
CA ARG A 276 -7.18 3.73 15.40
C ARG A 276 -8.52 3.21 14.89
N ALA A 277 -9.55 3.19 15.71
CA ALA A 277 -10.90 2.79 15.30
C ALA A 277 -11.47 3.71 14.22
N LEU A 278 -11.29 5.03 14.41
CA LEU A 278 -11.68 6.03 13.41
C LEU A 278 -10.94 5.83 12.07
N THR A 279 -9.61 5.60 12.11
CA THR A 279 -8.82 5.33 10.90
C THR A 279 -9.31 4.09 10.17
N ARG A 280 -9.63 3.02 10.90
CA ARG A 280 -10.18 1.79 10.33
C ARG A 280 -11.59 2.01 9.73
N PHE A 281 -12.41 2.82 10.37
CA PHE A 281 -13.73 3.17 9.83
C PHE A 281 -13.61 3.94 8.51
N PHE A 282 -12.70 4.90 8.42
CA PHE A 282 -12.44 5.63 7.17
C PHE A 282 -11.83 4.71 6.09
N ALA A 283 -10.97 3.77 6.48
CA ALA A 283 -10.46 2.75 5.57
C ALA A 283 -11.58 1.84 5.03
N LEU A 284 -12.48 1.38 5.91
CA LEU A 284 -13.67 0.62 5.52
C LEU A 284 -14.54 1.44 4.55
N ALA A 285 -14.85 2.68 4.88
CA ALA A 285 -15.65 3.55 4.03
C ALA A 285 -15.02 3.72 2.64
N ALA A 286 -13.70 3.97 2.58
CA ALA A 286 -13.01 4.17 1.32
C ALA A 286 -13.05 2.93 0.42
N VAL A 287 -12.76 1.73 0.94
CA VAL A 287 -12.77 0.51 0.13
C VAL A 287 -14.17 0.09 -0.27
N THR A 288 -15.13 0.25 0.62
CA THR A 288 -16.55 -0.05 0.33
C THR A 288 -17.09 0.86 -0.76
N LEU A 289 -16.87 2.18 -0.64
CA LEU A 289 -17.28 3.16 -1.65
C LEU A 289 -16.57 2.92 -2.99
N TYR A 290 -15.26 2.61 -2.96
CA TYR A 290 -14.53 2.28 -4.17
C TYR A 290 -15.19 1.12 -4.93
N TYR A 291 -15.44 -0.01 -4.28
CA TYR A 291 -16.02 -1.17 -4.97
C TYR A 291 -17.52 -1.02 -5.24
N ALA A 292 -18.27 -0.30 -4.42
CA ALA A 292 -19.68 0.00 -4.68
C ALA A 292 -19.86 0.81 -5.99
N HIS A 293 -18.89 1.67 -6.33
CA HIS A 293 -18.88 2.37 -7.62
C HIS A 293 -18.18 1.55 -8.72
N ARG A 294 -17.09 0.88 -8.40
CA ARG A 294 -16.25 0.21 -9.39
C ARG A 294 -16.88 -1.05 -9.97
N LEU A 295 -17.55 -1.87 -9.15
CA LEU A 295 -18.15 -3.12 -9.66
C LEU A 295 -19.24 -2.86 -10.68
N PRO A 296 -20.23 -1.98 -10.47
CA PRO A 296 -21.19 -1.63 -11.52
C PRO A 296 -20.51 -0.98 -12.75
N ALA A 297 -19.48 -0.14 -12.55
CA ALA A 297 -18.78 0.51 -13.65
C ALA A 297 -18.07 -0.49 -14.58
N LEU A 298 -17.56 -1.62 -14.05
CA LEU A 298 -16.99 -2.68 -14.89
C LEU A 298 -17.97 -3.27 -15.90
N PHE A 299 -19.27 -3.12 -15.64
CA PHE A 299 -20.34 -3.57 -16.53
C PHE A 299 -21.06 -2.42 -17.26
N GLY A 300 -20.46 -1.24 -17.29
CA GLY A 300 -21.02 -0.07 -17.96
C GLY A 300 -22.13 0.66 -17.20
N ALA A 301 -22.45 0.23 -15.97
CA ALA A 301 -23.48 0.82 -15.12
C ALA A 301 -22.89 1.61 -13.94
N GLY A 302 -21.79 2.31 -14.16
CA GLY A 302 -21.17 3.21 -13.19
C GLY A 302 -21.95 4.51 -12.98
N VAL A 303 -21.41 5.41 -12.16
CA VAL A 303 -21.95 6.77 -11.95
C VAL A 303 -22.04 7.52 -13.29
N ILE A 304 -21.04 7.32 -14.13
CA ILE A 304 -21.02 7.76 -15.52
C ILE A 304 -21.09 6.50 -16.38
N PRO A 305 -22.21 6.33 -17.15
CA PRO A 305 -22.40 5.14 -17.96
C PRO A 305 -21.29 4.97 -19.01
N GLY A 306 -20.72 3.76 -19.09
CA GLY A 306 -19.67 3.41 -20.04
C GLY A 306 -18.24 3.70 -19.58
N ASP A 307 -18.01 4.59 -18.61
CA ASP A 307 -16.66 4.91 -18.14
C ASP A 307 -16.04 3.72 -17.37
N GLY A 308 -14.85 3.34 -17.77
CA GLY A 308 -14.08 2.27 -17.12
C GLY A 308 -14.69 0.87 -17.24
N MET A 309 -15.56 0.61 -18.20
CA MET A 309 -16.19 -0.68 -18.43
C MET A 309 -15.19 -1.74 -18.91
N LEU A 310 -15.45 -2.99 -18.53
CA LEU A 310 -14.79 -4.18 -19.04
C LEU A 310 -15.75 -5.03 -19.88
N PHE A 311 -17.03 -5.05 -19.49
CA PHE A 311 -18.13 -5.71 -20.19
C PHE A 311 -19.23 -4.69 -20.45
N ASP A 312 -19.75 -4.62 -21.67
CA ASP A 312 -20.79 -3.67 -22.01
C ASP A 312 -22.19 -4.26 -21.74
N LEU A 313 -22.73 -3.90 -20.58
CA LEU A 313 -24.14 -4.11 -20.22
C LEU A 313 -24.88 -2.76 -20.07
N THR A 314 -24.38 -1.71 -20.68
CA THR A 314 -24.97 -0.36 -20.59
C THR A 314 -26.46 -0.38 -21.00
N GLY A 315 -27.34 0.07 -20.10
CA GLY A 315 -28.80 0.05 -20.32
C GLY A 315 -29.46 -1.33 -20.32
N ARG A 316 -28.70 -2.42 -20.12
CA ARG A 316 -29.21 -3.80 -20.11
C ARG A 316 -29.00 -4.50 -18.76
N MET A 317 -28.35 -3.86 -17.80
CA MET A 317 -28.08 -4.46 -16.49
C MET A 317 -29.38 -4.62 -15.71
N PRO A 318 -29.71 -5.87 -15.26
CA PRO A 318 -30.84 -6.08 -14.37
C PRO A 318 -30.68 -5.33 -13.05
N HIS A 319 -31.77 -4.78 -12.51
CA HIS A 319 -31.75 -4.02 -11.25
C HIS A 319 -31.19 -4.83 -10.06
N GLU A 320 -31.54 -6.12 -10.02
CA GLU A 320 -31.08 -7.04 -8.99
C GLU A 320 -29.56 -7.21 -9.03
N LEU A 321 -28.97 -7.33 -10.23
CA LEU A 321 -27.53 -7.44 -10.41
C LEU A 321 -26.82 -6.12 -10.01
N PHE A 322 -27.37 -4.98 -10.43
CA PHE A 322 -26.83 -3.67 -10.00
C PHE A 322 -26.84 -3.53 -8.48
N THR A 323 -27.96 -3.87 -7.84
CA THR A 323 -28.10 -3.83 -6.37
C THR A 323 -27.13 -4.79 -5.70
N ALA A 324 -27.00 -6.02 -6.21
CA ALA A 324 -26.06 -7.01 -5.68
C ALA A 324 -24.61 -6.52 -5.77
N LEU A 325 -24.18 -5.99 -6.91
CA LEU A 325 -22.84 -5.46 -7.11
C LEU A 325 -22.52 -4.25 -6.21
N THR A 326 -23.54 -3.44 -5.90
CA THR A 326 -23.39 -2.28 -5.01
C THR A 326 -23.34 -2.69 -3.54
N LEU A 327 -24.13 -3.69 -3.12
CA LEU A 327 -24.21 -4.15 -1.73
C LEU A 327 -23.11 -5.15 -1.37
N LEU A 328 -22.62 -5.94 -2.32
CA LEU A 328 -21.57 -6.95 -2.08
C LEU A 328 -20.35 -6.36 -1.34
N PRO A 329 -19.79 -5.19 -1.71
CA PRO A 329 -18.70 -4.57 -0.97
C PRO A 329 -19.03 -4.24 0.48
N VAL A 330 -20.26 -3.83 0.76
CA VAL A 330 -20.71 -3.53 2.14
C VAL A 330 -20.65 -4.78 3.00
N VAL A 331 -21.14 -5.91 2.49
CA VAL A 331 -21.12 -7.19 3.20
C VAL A 331 -19.69 -7.70 3.37
N VAL A 332 -18.91 -7.74 2.28
CA VAL A 332 -17.55 -8.30 2.28
C VAL A 332 -16.62 -7.50 3.19
N PHE A 333 -16.55 -6.18 3.02
CA PHE A 333 -15.65 -5.35 3.81
C PHE A 333 -16.18 -5.06 5.21
N GLY A 334 -17.51 -5.05 5.40
CA GLY A 334 -18.13 -5.02 6.73
C GLY A 334 -17.76 -6.26 7.55
N THR A 335 -17.83 -7.44 6.94
CA THR A 335 -17.39 -8.71 7.56
C THR A 335 -15.91 -8.67 7.90
N TRP A 336 -15.04 -8.19 6.98
CA TRP A 336 -13.64 -7.96 7.27
C TRP A 336 -13.43 -7.05 8.48
N TYR A 337 -14.14 -5.92 8.54
CA TYR A 337 -14.02 -4.96 9.63
C TYR A 337 -14.33 -5.58 11.00
N VAL A 338 -15.38 -6.41 11.06
CA VAL A 338 -15.77 -7.12 12.29
C VAL A 338 -14.75 -8.23 12.62
N ALA A 339 -14.34 -9.03 11.63
CA ALA A 339 -13.45 -10.18 11.82
C ALA A 339 -12.06 -9.79 12.33
N VAL A 340 -11.54 -8.62 11.94
CA VAL A 340 -10.19 -8.16 12.36
C VAL A 340 -10.21 -7.26 13.59
N ASN A 341 -11.38 -7.05 14.20
CA ASN A 341 -11.50 -6.14 15.33
C ASN A 341 -10.62 -6.57 16.52
N GLY A 342 -9.73 -5.68 16.95
CA GLY A 342 -8.83 -5.90 18.07
C GLY A 342 -7.57 -6.76 17.78
N GLN A 343 -7.41 -7.30 16.59
CA GLN A 343 -6.25 -8.13 16.24
C GLN A 343 -5.08 -7.25 15.74
N ARG A 344 -3.92 -7.36 16.42
CA ARG A 344 -2.67 -6.73 15.98
C ARG A 344 -1.80 -7.79 15.30
N ARG A 345 -1.88 -7.91 13.98
CA ARG A 345 -1.09 -8.86 13.22
C ARG A 345 -0.04 -8.14 12.38
N SER A 346 1.11 -8.77 12.17
CA SER A 346 2.07 -8.35 11.16
C SER A 346 1.62 -8.80 9.78
N TRP A 347 2.03 -8.09 8.72
CA TRP A 347 1.71 -8.46 7.33
C TRP A 347 2.35 -9.78 6.93
N SER A 348 3.55 -10.04 7.45
CA SER A 348 4.26 -11.27 7.18
C SER A 348 4.90 -11.86 8.44
N ARG A 349 5.02 -13.18 8.45
CA ARG A 349 5.76 -13.89 9.48
C ARG A 349 7.26 -13.78 9.19
N ARG A 350 8.05 -13.56 10.23
CA ARG A 350 9.51 -13.69 10.15
C ARG A 350 9.86 -15.17 10.01
N PRO A 351 10.83 -15.54 9.15
CA PRO A 351 11.41 -16.88 9.25
C PRO A 351 12.07 -17.04 10.63
N PRO A 352 12.14 -18.27 11.17
CA PRO A 352 12.76 -18.51 12.46
C PRO A 352 14.23 -18.10 12.46
N MET A 353 14.65 -17.48 13.55
CA MET A 353 15.93 -16.80 13.69
C MET A 353 17.16 -17.70 13.80
N GLU A 354 17.05 -19.01 13.65
CA GLU A 354 18.21 -19.91 13.78
C GLU A 354 19.30 -19.69 12.75
N SER A 355 18.93 -19.28 11.52
CA SER A 355 19.91 -18.88 10.50
C SER A 355 20.47 -17.46 10.70
N MET A 356 19.89 -16.67 11.60
CA MET A 356 20.25 -15.28 11.87
C MET A 356 21.06 -15.08 13.15
N LYS A 357 21.13 -16.06 14.03
CA LYS A 357 21.77 -15.94 15.36
C LYS A 357 23.23 -15.49 15.30
N HIS A 358 23.96 -15.85 14.27
CA HIS A 358 25.38 -15.50 14.17
C HIS A 358 25.64 -14.05 13.72
N GLN A 359 24.70 -13.43 13.02
CA GLN A 359 24.84 -12.08 12.52
C GLN A 359 24.12 -11.02 13.37
N GLU A 360 23.11 -11.45 14.13
CA GLU A 360 22.28 -10.61 15.00
C GLU A 360 23.00 -10.26 16.32
N SER A 361 23.81 -11.16 16.88
CA SER A 361 24.49 -10.92 18.16
C SER A 361 25.46 -9.72 18.10
N MET A 362 26.02 -9.44 16.94
CA MET A 362 26.96 -8.33 16.75
C MET A 362 26.28 -7.00 16.40
N ASN A 363 25.15 -7.02 15.67
CA ASN A 363 24.49 -5.79 15.20
C ASN A 363 23.34 -5.35 16.10
N HIS A 364 22.64 -6.28 16.75
CA HIS A 364 21.53 -5.97 17.66
C HIS A 364 22.00 -5.21 18.90
N ARG A 365 23.12 -5.62 19.50
CA ARG A 365 23.71 -4.92 20.65
C ARG A 365 24.15 -3.49 20.34
N ARG A 366 24.65 -3.23 19.14
CA ARG A 366 25.07 -1.85 18.72
C ARG A 366 23.90 -0.93 18.38
N LEU A 367 22.79 -1.47 17.89
CA LEU A 367 21.61 -0.68 17.50
C LEU A 367 20.72 -0.36 18.70
N PHE A 368 20.54 -1.30 19.64
CA PHE A 368 19.72 -1.06 20.84
C PHE A 368 20.46 -0.27 21.92
N ALA A 369 21.75 -0.51 22.14
CA ALA A 369 22.55 0.28 23.08
C ALA A 369 22.60 1.79 22.71
N GLY A 370 22.56 2.11 21.42
CA GLY A 370 22.52 3.50 20.96
C GLY A 370 21.13 4.16 21.04
N TYR A 371 20.06 3.37 21.23
CA TYR A 371 18.68 3.86 21.32
C TYR A 371 18.23 4.06 22.76
N GLU A 372 18.56 3.12 23.65
CA GLU A 372 18.29 3.25 25.10
C GLU A 372 19.05 4.42 25.73
N THR A 373 20.28 4.69 25.30
CA THR A 373 21.07 5.82 25.83
C THR A 373 20.54 7.18 25.36
N ARG A 374 19.86 7.28 24.22
CA ARG A 374 19.30 8.57 23.74
C ARG A 374 17.91 8.89 24.26
N GLU A 375 17.12 7.91 24.68
CA GLU A 375 15.82 8.14 25.33
C GLU A 375 15.91 8.31 26.83
N LEU A 376 16.95 7.74 27.48
CA LEU A 376 17.18 7.85 28.93
C LEU A 376 18.01 9.08 29.34
N PHE A 377 18.77 9.68 28.41
CA PHE A 377 19.59 10.85 28.68
C PHE A 377 19.25 12.00 27.72
N GLY A 378 17.96 12.24 27.52
CA GLY A 378 17.48 13.50 27.00
C GLY A 378 17.52 14.55 28.11
N THR A 379 18.71 14.94 28.52
CA THR A 379 18.93 16.12 29.31
C THR A 379 18.61 17.35 28.48
N GLU A 380 17.70 18.15 29.02
CA GLU A 380 17.67 19.60 28.90
C GLU A 380 19.09 20.14 28.74
N GLU A 381 19.32 20.83 27.62
CA GLU A 381 20.23 21.97 27.60
C GLU A 381 19.84 22.88 26.44
N ALA A 382 19.45 24.11 26.89
CA ALA A 382 19.36 25.43 26.27
C ALA A 382 18.64 25.58 24.91
#